data_a79d89cd8476dc610cbf239a3a9ae3bc
#
_entry.id   a79d89cd8476dc610cbf239a3a9ae3bc
#
_cell.length_a   1.000
_cell.length_b   1.000
_cell.length_c   1.000
_cell.angle_alpha   90.00
_cell.angle_beta   90.00
_cell.angle_gamma   90.00
#
_symmetry.space_group_name_H-M   'P 1'
#
loop_
_entity.id
_entity.type
_entity.pdbx_description
1 polymer ?
#
loop_
_entity_poly.entity_id
_entity_poly.type
_entity_poly.pdbx_seq_one_letter_code
_entity_poly.pdbx_strand_id
1 'polypeptide(L)'
;MSCGNSGDNKETEVLPPFLIEHQAILNSQENGVEEKTIAQPKLEINGTESVSVVTIGSQVWTSKNLDVATYRNGDVIPQVQDNKAWEYLQYTSTGAWCYYDNDASNGTKYGKLYNWYAVNDPRGLAPKGYHIPTETEWTKLIDYLGGDVEAGAKMRSTNGWYDDRSGTIRDVNRGTNSSGFSGLPGGGYNGFIHFTLGLDGNWWSSTEINPFFAKSFQLGAYTGIYRGDGRDKEHGFSVRCLRD
;
A
#
# COMPACT_ATOMS: atom_id res chain seq x y z
N MET A 1 -11.67 -48.92 40.42
CA MET A 1 -12.12 -49.02 39.03
C MET A 1 -13.20 -47.97 38.79
N SER A 2 -12.88 -46.87 38.15
CA SER A 2 -13.79 -46.08 37.33
C SER A 2 -12.98 -45.02 36.62
N CYS A 3 -12.96 -45.10 35.29
CA CYS A 3 -12.26 -44.18 34.42
C CYS A 3 -13.04 -42.87 34.31
N GLY A 4 -12.39 -41.76 34.60
CA GLY A 4 -12.89 -40.41 34.28
C GLY A 4 -12.54 -40.05 32.83
N ASN A 5 -13.55 -39.73 32.07
CA ASN A 5 -13.48 -39.31 30.68
C ASN A 5 -13.18 -37.78 30.65
N SER A 6 -12.01 -37.39 30.17
CA SER A 6 -11.65 -36.02 29.89
C SER A 6 -12.24 -35.63 28.54
N GLY A 7 -13.34 -34.85 28.55
CA GLY A 7 -13.90 -34.27 27.36
C GLY A 7 -13.06 -33.08 26.91
N ASP A 8 -12.46 -33.17 25.72
CA ASP A 8 -11.85 -32.05 25.02
C ASP A 8 -12.97 -31.07 24.58
N ASN A 9 -13.12 -29.98 25.30
CA ASN A 9 -13.86 -28.82 24.83
C ASN A 9 -13.00 -28.11 23.78
N LYS A 10 -13.21 -28.40 22.51
CA LYS A 10 -12.82 -27.51 21.44
C LYS A 10 -13.72 -26.29 21.49
N GLU A 11 -13.24 -25.18 22.02
CA GLU A 11 -13.84 -23.88 21.80
C GLU A 11 -13.87 -23.61 20.30
N THR A 12 -15.07 -23.53 19.75
CA THR A 12 -15.28 -23.08 18.37
C THR A 12 -15.00 -21.59 18.34
N GLU A 13 -13.89 -21.22 17.74
CA GLU A 13 -13.50 -19.83 17.52
C GLU A 13 -14.57 -19.15 16.65
N VAL A 14 -15.35 -18.24 17.23
CA VAL A 14 -16.40 -17.50 16.53
C VAL A 14 -15.75 -16.35 15.81
N LEU A 15 -15.62 -16.47 14.49
CA LEU A 15 -15.10 -15.41 13.64
C LEU A 15 -15.97 -14.13 13.74
N PRO A 16 -15.37 -12.93 13.66
CA PRO A 16 -16.10 -11.67 13.63
C PRO A 16 -17.08 -11.61 12.46
N PRO A 17 -18.23 -10.92 12.62
CA PRO A 17 -19.31 -10.91 11.63
C PRO A 17 -18.88 -10.53 10.21
N PHE A 18 -17.94 -9.60 10.05
CA PHE A 18 -17.46 -9.17 8.74
C PHE A 18 -16.66 -10.26 7.99
N LEU A 19 -16.01 -11.19 8.70
CA LEU A 19 -15.35 -12.35 8.09
C LEU A 19 -16.36 -13.41 7.64
N ILE A 20 -17.49 -13.50 8.34
CA ILE A 20 -18.58 -14.42 7.97
C ILE A 20 -19.22 -13.96 6.65
N GLU A 21 -19.46 -12.66 6.47
CA GLU A 21 -19.96 -12.11 5.21
C GLU A 21 -18.97 -12.30 4.06
N HIS A 22 -17.67 -12.10 4.32
CA HIS A 22 -16.64 -12.29 3.29
C HIS A 22 -16.53 -13.76 2.86
N GLN A 23 -16.60 -14.69 3.82
CA GLN A 23 -16.61 -16.12 3.55
C GLN A 23 -17.88 -16.54 2.80
N ALA A 24 -19.02 -15.90 3.10
CA ALA A 24 -20.28 -16.13 2.39
C ALA A 24 -20.20 -15.66 0.93
N ILE A 25 -19.53 -14.54 0.65
CA ILE A 25 -19.29 -14.04 -0.71
C ILE A 25 -18.39 -15.01 -1.49
N LEU A 26 -17.32 -15.50 -0.88
CA LEU A 26 -16.41 -16.48 -1.51
C LEU A 26 -17.16 -17.80 -1.80
N ASN A 27 -17.94 -18.29 -0.85
CA ASN A 27 -18.71 -19.54 -1.01
C ASN A 27 -19.88 -19.41 -2.01
N SER A 28 -20.44 -18.20 -2.21
CA SER A 28 -21.49 -17.97 -3.21
C SER A 28 -20.98 -17.96 -4.66
N GLN A 29 -19.69 -17.80 -4.86
CA GLN A 29 -19.05 -17.91 -6.17
C GLN A 29 -18.77 -19.36 -6.60
N GLU A 30 -18.73 -20.31 -5.64
CA GLU A 30 -18.50 -21.73 -5.92
C GLU A 30 -19.78 -22.52 -6.24
N ASN A 31 -20.97 -22.01 -5.88
CA ASN A 31 -22.23 -22.68 -6.16
C ASN A 31 -22.91 -22.03 -7.37
N GLY A 32 -22.58 -22.55 -8.55
CA GLY A 32 -23.16 -22.09 -9.81
C GLY A 32 -24.69 -22.19 -9.84
N VAL A 33 -25.35 -21.05 -9.81
CA VAL A 33 -26.72 -20.89 -10.24
C VAL A 33 -26.66 -20.39 -11.68
N GLU A 34 -27.12 -21.21 -12.64
CA GLU A 34 -27.28 -20.81 -14.03
C GLU A 34 -28.33 -19.71 -14.15
N GLU A 35 -27.89 -18.46 -14.19
CA GLU A 35 -28.73 -17.36 -14.62
C GLU A 35 -28.41 -17.02 -16.08
N LYS A 36 -29.45 -17.06 -16.90
CA LYS A 36 -29.45 -16.92 -18.36
C LYS A 36 -28.80 -15.59 -18.77
N THR A 37 -27.55 -15.66 -19.20
CA THR A 37 -26.71 -14.52 -19.59
C THR A 37 -27.22 -13.91 -20.88
N ILE A 38 -27.67 -12.66 -20.83
CA ILE A 38 -27.71 -11.77 -22.00
C ILE A 38 -26.26 -11.40 -22.28
N ALA A 39 -25.70 -11.89 -23.38
CA ALA A 39 -24.34 -11.64 -23.79
C ALA A 39 -24.11 -10.14 -23.99
N GLN A 40 -23.44 -9.52 -23.04
CA GLN A 40 -22.74 -8.26 -23.26
C GLN A 40 -21.48 -8.54 -24.06
N PRO A 41 -21.11 -7.72 -25.06
CA PRO A 41 -19.92 -7.96 -25.85
C PRO A 41 -18.70 -7.90 -24.90
N LYS A 42 -17.97 -9.01 -24.86
CA LYS A 42 -16.69 -9.13 -24.17
C LYS A 42 -15.72 -8.19 -24.88
N LEU A 43 -15.53 -7.00 -24.34
CA LEU A 43 -14.45 -6.12 -24.78
C LEU A 43 -13.16 -6.84 -24.38
N GLU A 44 -12.48 -7.44 -25.33
CA GLU A 44 -11.11 -7.89 -25.17
C GLU A 44 -10.27 -6.63 -24.99
N ILE A 45 -10.03 -6.26 -23.72
CA ILE A 45 -9.06 -5.24 -23.39
C ILE A 45 -7.68 -5.91 -23.47
N ASN A 46 -7.15 -6.02 -24.67
CA ASN A 46 -5.71 -6.10 -24.91
C ASN A 46 -5.11 -4.72 -24.64
N GLY A 47 -5.36 -4.20 -23.42
CA GLY A 47 -4.78 -2.98 -22.90
C GLY A 47 -3.76 -3.35 -21.86
N THR A 48 -2.49 -3.46 -22.25
CA THR A 48 -1.40 -3.13 -21.34
C THR A 48 -1.68 -1.70 -20.88
N GLU A 49 -2.26 -1.51 -19.67
CA GLU A 49 -2.27 -0.20 -19.06
C GLU A 49 -0.83 0.28 -19.05
N SER A 50 -0.56 1.35 -19.79
CA SER A 50 0.79 1.89 -19.91
C SER A 50 1.18 2.46 -18.55
N VAL A 51 1.96 1.71 -17.80
CA VAL A 51 2.49 2.14 -16.51
C VAL A 51 3.39 3.34 -16.76
N SER A 52 3.00 4.52 -16.28
CA SER A 52 3.83 5.73 -16.37
C SER A 52 5.12 5.53 -15.58
N VAL A 53 6.27 5.71 -16.23
CA VAL A 53 7.58 5.44 -15.62
C VAL A 53 8.54 6.61 -15.79
N VAL A 54 9.58 6.61 -14.96
CA VAL A 54 10.73 7.52 -15.02
C VAL A 54 12.01 6.72 -14.83
N THR A 55 13.04 7.05 -15.60
CA THR A 55 14.38 6.48 -15.41
C THR A 55 15.21 7.39 -14.52
N ILE A 56 15.72 6.86 -13.42
CA ILE A 56 16.55 7.57 -12.46
C ILE A 56 17.84 6.75 -12.25
N GLY A 57 18.95 7.26 -12.77
CA GLY A 57 20.19 6.48 -12.83
C GLY A 57 20.01 5.23 -13.69
N SER A 58 20.28 4.06 -13.11
CA SER A 58 20.08 2.76 -13.77
C SER A 58 18.76 2.09 -13.44
N GLN A 59 17.83 2.78 -12.75
CA GLN A 59 16.56 2.23 -12.26
C GLN A 59 15.37 2.85 -13.01
N VAL A 60 14.35 2.04 -13.31
CA VAL A 60 13.11 2.50 -13.96
C VAL A 60 11.96 2.37 -12.96
N TRP A 61 11.52 3.48 -12.42
CA TRP A 61 10.50 3.59 -11.39
C TRP A 61 9.13 3.94 -11.98
N THR A 62 8.04 3.47 -11.33
CA THR A 62 6.73 4.04 -11.62
C THR A 62 6.69 5.50 -11.16
N SER A 63 6.15 6.40 -11.99
CA SER A 63 6.05 7.84 -11.66
C SER A 63 4.80 8.18 -10.86
N LYS A 64 3.90 7.21 -10.65
CA LYS A 64 2.70 7.31 -9.80
C LYS A 64 2.71 6.22 -8.74
N ASN A 65 2.04 6.50 -7.62
CA ASN A 65 1.76 5.48 -6.61
C ASN A 65 0.83 4.42 -7.19
N LEU A 66 1.00 3.18 -6.73
CA LEU A 66 0.17 2.06 -7.13
C LEU A 66 -1.28 2.27 -6.69
N ASP A 67 -2.24 1.91 -7.56
CA ASP A 67 -3.68 2.07 -7.30
C ASP A 67 -4.47 0.83 -7.76
N VAL A 68 -3.92 -0.37 -7.58
CA VAL A 68 -4.58 -1.62 -7.96
C VAL A 68 -5.42 -2.18 -6.82
N ALA A 69 -6.54 -2.80 -7.15
CA ALA A 69 -7.42 -3.49 -6.20
C ALA A 69 -7.35 -5.02 -6.33
N THR A 70 -6.46 -5.53 -7.17
CA THR A 70 -6.25 -6.97 -7.38
C THR A 70 -4.77 -7.30 -7.37
N TYR A 71 -4.45 -8.49 -6.93
CA TYR A 71 -3.13 -9.08 -7.12
C TYR A 71 -2.90 -9.44 -8.59
N ARG A 72 -1.66 -9.74 -8.94
CA ARG A 72 -1.24 -10.10 -10.32
C ARG A 72 -1.99 -11.31 -10.88
N ASN A 73 -2.44 -12.23 -10.04
CA ASN A 73 -3.21 -13.40 -10.43
C ASN A 73 -4.71 -13.11 -10.62
N GLY A 74 -5.18 -11.88 -10.34
CA GLY A 74 -6.56 -11.45 -10.46
C GLY A 74 -7.38 -11.50 -9.16
N ASP A 75 -6.83 -12.08 -8.09
CA ASP A 75 -7.52 -12.11 -6.79
C ASP A 75 -7.72 -10.70 -6.24
N VAL A 76 -8.89 -10.46 -5.67
CA VAL A 76 -9.22 -9.16 -5.07
C VAL A 76 -8.42 -8.93 -3.79
N ILE A 77 -7.89 -7.71 -3.64
CA ILE A 77 -7.30 -7.23 -2.40
C ILE A 77 -8.42 -6.51 -1.64
N PRO A 78 -8.77 -6.93 -0.41
CA PRO A 78 -9.84 -6.31 0.36
C PRO A 78 -9.62 -4.81 0.56
N GLN A 79 -10.66 -4.00 0.32
CA GLN A 79 -10.73 -2.64 0.82
C GLN A 79 -11.28 -2.67 2.24
N VAL A 80 -10.53 -2.18 3.22
CA VAL A 80 -10.93 -2.17 4.63
C VAL A 80 -10.95 -0.74 5.14
N GLN A 81 -12.13 -0.27 5.58
CA GLN A 81 -12.38 1.10 6.03
C GLN A 81 -12.66 1.18 7.53
N ASP A 82 -13.05 0.09 8.16
CA ASP A 82 -13.30 0.01 9.60
C ASP A 82 -11.99 -0.21 10.36
N ASN A 83 -11.73 0.60 11.40
CA ASN A 83 -10.50 0.56 12.15
C ASN A 83 -10.26 -0.78 12.86
N LYS A 84 -11.32 -1.39 13.43
CA LYS A 84 -11.20 -2.68 14.13
C LYS A 84 -10.95 -3.82 13.15
N ALA A 85 -11.62 -3.76 12.00
CA ALA A 85 -11.37 -4.71 10.93
C ALA A 85 -9.93 -4.60 10.40
N TRP A 86 -9.43 -3.37 10.26
CA TRP A 86 -8.03 -3.16 9.84
C TRP A 86 -7.03 -3.66 10.89
N GLU A 87 -7.23 -3.35 12.17
CA GLU A 87 -6.41 -3.84 13.28
C GLU A 87 -6.36 -5.38 13.31
N TYR A 88 -7.50 -6.04 13.01
CA TYR A 88 -7.56 -7.50 13.00
C TYR A 88 -6.70 -8.15 11.93
N LEU A 89 -6.37 -7.47 10.85
CA LEU A 89 -5.57 -8.00 9.74
C LEU A 89 -4.14 -8.43 10.17
N GLN A 90 -3.59 -7.83 11.22
CA GLN A 90 -2.28 -8.21 11.75
C GLN A 90 -2.25 -9.64 12.26
N TYR A 91 -3.35 -10.12 12.87
CA TYR A 91 -3.45 -11.47 13.44
C TYR A 91 -3.62 -12.55 12.37
N THR A 92 -4.13 -12.15 11.21
CA THR A 92 -4.35 -13.06 10.07
C THR A 92 -3.32 -12.88 8.96
N SER A 93 -2.42 -11.91 9.09
CA SER A 93 -1.45 -11.50 8.06
C SER A 93 -2.12 -11.28 6.68
N THR A 94 -3.33 -10.71 6.70
CA THR A 94 -4.13 -10.53 5.49
C THR A 94 -3.81 -9.19 4.82
N GLY A 95 -3.50 -9.24 3.53
CA GLY A 95 -3.28 -8.05 2.71
C GLY A 95 -4.57 -7.26 2.50
N ALA A 96 -4.48 -5.92 2.66
CA ALA A 96 -5.61 -5.01 2.47
C ALA A 96 -5.14 -3.63 2.02
N TRP A 97 -6.10 -2.80 1.61
CA TRP A 97 -5.88 -1.40 1.29
C TRP A 97 -7.03 -0.50 1.75
N CYS A 98 -6.74 0.78 1.91
CA CYS A 98 -7.73 1.84 2.07
C CYS A 98 -7.32 3.09 1.27
N TYR A 99 -8.22 4.05 1.13
CA TYR A 99 -7.84 5.41 0.74
C TYR A 99 -7.55 6.25 1.98
N TYR A 100 -6.77 7.33 1.83
CA TYR A 100 -6.62 8.31 2.89
C TYR A 100 -7.99 8.91 3.24
N ASP A 101 -8.33 8.93 4.55
CA ASP A 101 -9.65 9.28 5.11
C ASP A 101 -10.82 8.50 4.50
N ASN A 102 -10.55 7.33 3.91
CA ASN A 102 -11.52 6.52 3.18
C ASN A 102 -12.23 7.28 2.04
N ASP A 103 -11.63 8.36 1.55
CA ASP A 103 -12.15 9.19 0.48
C ASP A 103 -11.53 8.80 -0.87
N ALA A 104 -12.37 8.40 -1.83
CA ALA A 104 -11.95 8.01 -3.17
C ALA A 104 -11.29 9.17 -3.95
N SER A 105 -11.60 10.44 -3.61
CA SER A 105 -10.95 11.60 -4.22
C SER A 105 -9.46 11.66 -3.87
N ASN A 106 -9.08 11.25 -2.65
CA ASN A 106 -7.70 11.07 -2.25
C ASN A 106 -7.02 9.92 -3.02
N GLY A 107 -7.77 8.86 -3.33
CA GLY A 107 -7.28 7.76 -4.16
C GLY A 107 -6.84 8.21 -5.55
N THR A 108 -7.64 9.03 -6.21
CA THR A 108 -7.32 9.60 -7.53
C THR A 108 -5.99 10.38 -7.52
N LYS A 109 -5.68 11.07 -6.41
CA LYS A 109 -4.48 11.90 -6.28
C LYS A 109 -3.27 11.13 -5.76
N TYR A 110 -3.46 10.34 -4.72
CA TYR A 110 -2.36 9.73 -3.95
C TYR A 110 -2.23 8.21 -4.16
N GLY A 111 -3.21 7.57 -4.82
CA GLY A 111 -3.29 6.12 -4.92
C GLY A 111 -3.82 5.49 -3.62
N LYS A 112 -3.67 4.18 -3.50
CA LYS A 112 -4.08 3.41 -2.32
C LYS A 112 -2.98 3.35 -1.27
N LEU A 113 -3.40 3.22 -0.01
CA LEU A 113 -2.55 2.87 1.12
C LEU A 113 -2.72 1.36 1.36
N TYR A 114 -1.63 0.61 1.20
CA TYR A 114 -1.61 -0.84 1.41
C TYR A 114 -0.94 -1.18 2.73
N ASN A 115 -1.43 -2.19 3.44
CA ASN A 115 -0.65 -2.78 4.52
C ASN A 115 0.51 -3.63 3.95
N TRP A 116 1.51 -3.96 4.78
CA TRP A 116 2.67 -4.70 4.28
C TRP A 116 2.36 -6.16 3.93
N TYR A 117 1.29 -6.71 4.48
CA TYR A 117 0.84 -8.06 4.11
C TYR A 117 0.41 -8.10 2.63
N ALA A 118 -0.19 -7.03 2.09
CA ALA A 118 -0.46 -6.93 0.65
C ALA A 118 0.83 -6.77 -0.17
N VAL A 119 1.82 -6.03 0.35
CA VAL A 119 3.13 -5.81 -0.30
C VAL A 119 3.89 -7.12 -0.51
N ASN A 120 3.86 -8.00 0.50
CA ASN A 120 4.63 -9.25 0.50
C ASN A 120 3.79 -10.48 0.12
N ASP A 121 2.59 -10.28 -0.38
CA ASP A 121 1.70 -11.39 -0.76
C ASP A 121 2.28 -12.15 -1.96
N PRO A 122 2.38 -13.50 -1.89
CA PRO A 122 2.96 -14.31 -2.97
C PRO A 122 2.18 -14.25 -4.29
N ARG A 123 0.90 -13.81 -4.27
CA ARG A 123 0.10 -13.56 -5.48
C ARG A 123 0.61 -12.36 -6.28
N GLY A 124 1.45 -11.50 -5.66
CA GLY A 124 2.15 -10.40 -6.28
C GLY A 124 1.29 -9.12 -6.42
N LEU A 125 1.66 -8.08 -5.67
CA LEU A 125 0.99 -6.77 -5.73
C LEU A 125 1.45 -5.92 -6.93
N ALA A 126 2.75 -5.96 -7.26
CA ALA A 126 3.31 -5.19 -8.38
C ALA A 126 2.81 -5.70 -9.74
N PRO A 127 2.60 -4.84 -10.74
CA PRO A 127 2.26 -5.24 -12.10
C PRO A 127 3.30 -6.19 -12.72
N LYS A 128 2.91 -6.92 -13.76
CA LYS A 128 3.83 -7.82 -14.48
C LYS A 128 5.03 -7.04 -15.05
N GLY A 129 6.25 -7.54 -14.83
CA GLY A 129 7.52 -6.90 -15.23
C GLY A 129 7.99 -5.83 -14.25
N TYR A 130 7.38 -5.80 -13.04
CA TYR A 130 7.74 -4.92 -11.94
C TYR A 130 7.73 -5.68 -10.62
N HIS A 131 8.51 -5.16 -9.68
CA HIS A 131 8.49 -5.60 -8.27
C HIS A 131 8.40 -4.40 -7.32
N ILE A 132 8.09 -4.67 -6.06
CA ILE A 132 8.13 -3.65 -5.00
C ILE A 132 9.57 -3.54 -4.53
N PRO A 133 10.16 -2.33 -4.53
CA PRO A 133 11.59 -2.15 -4.30
C PRO A 133 12.01 -2.61 -2.91
N THR A 134 13.17 -3.23 -2.84
CA THR A 134 13.88 -3.57 -1.60
C THR A 134 14.49 -2.32 -0.96
N GLU A 135 14.90 -2.41 0.30
CA GLU A 135 15.68 -1.36 0.98
C GLU A 135 16.95 -0.98 0.21
N THR A 136 17.65 -1.97 -0.35
CA THR A 136 18.86 -1.76 -1.15
C THR A 136 18.58 -0.94 -2.41
N GLU A 137 17.46 -1.19 -3.08
CA GLU A 137 17.09 -0.46 -4.30
C GLU A 137 16.63 0.97 -4.01
N TRP A 138 15.93 1.19 -2.91
CA TRP A 138 15.62 2.52 -2.40
C TRP A 138 16.90 3.28 -2.04
N THR A 139 17.83 2.62 -1.35
CA THR A 139 19.14 3.20 -0.99
C THR A 139 19.91 3.59 -2.23
N LYS A 140 19.95 2.74 -3.25
CA LYS A 140 20.61 3.04 -4.54
C LYS A 140 20.00 4.28 -5.22
N LEU A 141 18.70 4.45 -5.21
CA LEU A 141 18.02 5.65 -5.72
C LEU A 141 18.46 6.90 -4.96
N ILE A 142 18.40 6.86 -3.64
CA ILE A 142 18.69 7.99 -2.76
C ILE A 142 20.16 8.42 -2.89
N ASP A 143 21.06 7.45 -2.90
CA ASP A 143 22.50 7.71 -3.04
C ASP A 143 22.84 8.30 -4.42
N TYR A 144 22.21 7.80 -5.49
CA TYR A 144 22.34 8.37 -6.83
C TYR A 144 21.88 9.83 -6.90
N LEU A 145 20.84 10.18 -6.14
CA LEU A 145 20.32 11.55 -6.08
C LEU A 145 21.12 12.49 -5.16
N GLY A 146 22.16 12.00 -4.47
CA GLY A 146 23.05 12.81 -3.65
C GLY A 146 22.85 12.68 -2.15
N GLY A 147 22.22 11.59 -1.71
CA GLY A 147 21.95 11.31 -0.29
C GLY A 147 20.63 11.91 0.19
N ASP A 148 20.28 11.67 1.45
CA ASP A 148 18.95 11.86 2.01
C ASP A 148 18.39 13.29 1.82
N VAL A 149 19.20 14.31 2.02
CA VAL A 149 18.76 15.72 1.94
C VAL A 149 18.49 16.12 0.48
N GLU A 150 19.46 15.88 -0.38
CA GLU A 150 19.39 16.25 -1.80
C GLU A 150 18.32 15.43 -2.54
N ALA A 151 18.26 14.13 -2.27
CA ALA A 151 17.23 13.25 -2.82
C ALA A 151 15.84 13.75 -2.45
N GLY A 152 15.64 14.19 -1.21
CA GLY A 152 14.38 14.74 -0.75
C GLY A 152 13.88 15.89 -1.64
N ALA A 153 14.71 16.88 -1.91
CA ALA A 153 14.32 18.00 -2.79
C ALA A 153 14.05 17.57 -4.23
N LYS A 154 14.88 16.65 -4.77
CA LYS A 154 14.75 16.15 -6.14
C LYS A 154 13.56 15.22 -6.36
N MET A 155 13.12 14.50 -5.33
CA MET A 155 12.03 13.52 -5.41
C MET A 155 10.67 14.13 -5.13
N ARG A 156 10.57 15.18 -4.30
CA ARG A 156 9.29 15.84 -4.00
C ARG A 156 8.66 16.39 -5.28
N SER A 157 7.36 16.18 -5.43
CA SER A 157 6.53 16.90 -6.42
C SER A 157 6.62 18.40 -6.18
N THR A 158 6.38 19.18 -7.22
CA THR A 158 6.45 20.65 -7.15
C THR A 158 5.25 21.31 -6.45
N ASN A 159 4.24 20.53 -6.08
CA ASN A 159 3.02 21.00 -5.41
C ASN A 159 2.45 19.95 -4.44
N GLY A 160 1.48 20.37 -3.64
CA GLY A 160 0.75 19.51 -2.72
C GLY A 160 1.38 19.36 -1.34
N TRP A 161 2.52 20.00 -1.08
CA TRP A 161 3.22 19.98 0.20
C TRP A 161 2.85 21.21 1.03
N TYR A 162 2.49 21.01 2.31
CA TYR A 162 2.02 22.08 3.19
C TYR A 162 3.02 22.42 4.28
N ASP A 163 2.95 23.66 4.77
CA ASP A 163 3.65 24.14 5.96
C ASP A 163 2.65 24.33 7.11
N ASP A 164 2.67 23.46 8.10
CA ASP A 164 1.82 23.59 9.27
C ASP A 164 2.50 24.31 10.45
N ARG A 165 3.84 24.52 10.38
CA ARG A 165 4.59 25.15 11.48
C ARG A 165 4.18 26.57 11.80
N SER A 166 3.51 27.24 10.88
CA SER A 166 2.99 28.60 11.07
C SER A 166 1.51 28.63 11.49
N GLY A 167 0.86 27.47 11.64
CA GLY A 167 -0.59 27.38 11.81
C GLY A 167 -1.40 27.80 10.58
N THR A 168 -0.71 28.04 9.47
CA THR A 168 -1.32 28.43 8.19
C THR A 168 -0.93 27.38 7.16
N ILE A 169 -1.92 26.71 6.59
CA ILE A 169 -1.70 25.77 5.49
C ILE A 169 -1.18 26.57 4.30
N ARG A 170 0.09 26.49 4.01
CA ARG A 170 0.72 27.10 2.84
C ARG A 170 1.36 26.02 2.02
N ASP A 171 1.17 26.06 0.72
CA ASP A 171 1.93 25.24 -0.21
C ASP A 171 3.40 25.69 -0.18
N VAL A 172 4.26 24.87 0.43
CA VAL A 172 5.70 25.12 0.48
C VAL A 172 6.37 24.33 -0.63
N ASN A 173 6.30 24.84 -1.83
CA ASN A 173 6.97 24.31 -3.01
C ASN A 173 8.50 24.21 -2.82
N ARG A 174 8.95 23.24 -2.02
CA ARG A 174 10.38 22.95 -1.81
C ARG A 174 10.87 21.78 -2.65
N GLY A 175 9.96 21.13 -3.38
CA GLY A 175 10.29 20.07 -4.32
C GLY A 175 10.66 20.64 -5.67
N THR A 176 11.77 20.19 -6.24
CA THR A 176 12.14 20.51 -7.62
C THR A 176 11.60 19.49 -8.60
N ASN A 177 11.27 18.30 -8.12
CA ASN A 177 10.94 17.13 -8.93
C ASN A 177 11.96 16.85 -10.05
N SER A 178 13.19 17.32 -9.91
CA SER A 178 14.21 17.17 -10.96
C SER A 178 14.57 15.71 -11.26
N SER A 179 14.26 14.78 -10.36
CA SER A 179 14.40 13.35 -10.63
C SER A 179 13.25 12.76 -11.45
N GLY A 180 12.11 13.47 -11.54
CA GLY A 180 10.86 12.93 -12.13
C GLY A 180 10.15 11.91 -11.27
N PHE A 181 10.62 11.63 -10.05
CA PHE A 181 9.97 10.69 -9.13
C PHE A 181 8.55 11.12 -8.76
N SER A 182 8.28 12.43 -8.69
CA SER A 182 6.97 13.02 -8.41
C SER A 182 6.35 12.49 -7.10
N GLY A 183 7.15 12.46 -6.02
CA GLY A 183 6.70 12.02 -4.71
C GLY A 183 5.65 12.95 -4.15
N LEU A 184 4.45 12.44 -3.87
CA LEU A 184 3.32 13.17 -3.31
C LEU A 184 3.23 12.94 -1.80
N PRO A 185 2.78 13.95 -1.02
CA PRO A 185 2.60 13.83 0.42
C PRO A 185 1.28 13.14 0.76
N GLY A 186 1.17 11.87 0.43
CA GLY A 186 -0.04 11.06 0.61
C GLY A 186 -0.31 10.63 2.05
N GLY A 187 0.55 11.01 3.00
CA GLY A 187 0.39 10.62 4.41
C GLY A 187 0.52 9.12 4.63
N GLY A 188 -0.21 8.63 5.62
CA GLY A 188 -0.29 7.22 5.97
C GLY A 188 -1.49 6.93 6.87
N TYR A 189 -1.67 5.64 7.19
CA TYR A 189 -2.68 5.15 8.12
C TYR A 189 -2.02 4.19 9.12
N ASN A 190 -2.32 4.28 10.41
CA ASN A 190 -1.71 3.45 11.44
C ASN A 190 -2.68 2.43 12.08
N GLY A 191 -3.80 2.18 11.44
CA GLY A 191 -4.86 1.31 11.96
C GLY A 191 -5.93 2.05 12.77
N PHE A 192 -5.65 3.27 13.22
CA PHE A 192 -6.57 4.09 14.03
C PHE A 192 -6.89 5.42 13.38
N ILE A 193 -5.88 6.13 12.90
CA ILE A 193 -6.00 7.45 12.28
C ILE A 193 -5.17 7.51 11.00
N HIS A 194 -5.65 8.30 10.06
CA HIS A 194 -4.84 8.80 8.96
C HIS A 194 -3.99 9.97 9.45
N PHE A 195 -2.77 10.08 8.96
CA PHE A 195 -1.82 11.07 9.48
C PHE A 195 -0.98 11.70 8.39
N THR A 196 -0.52 12.92 8.63
CA THR A 196 0.48 13.68 7.86
C THR A 196 0.18 13.91 6.38
N LEU A 197 -1.10 13.89 5.95
CA LEU A 197 -1.47 14.31 4.59
C LEU A 197 -0.94 15.72 4.31
N GLY A 198 -0.29 15.90 3.18
CA GLY A 198 0.32 17.17 2.80
C GLY A 198 1.70 17.44 3.42
N LEU A 199 2.11 16.67 4.42
CA LEU A 199 3.38 16.84 5.15
C LEU A 199 4.39 15.74 4.80
N ASP A 200 3.92 14.49 4.69
CA ASP A 200 4.79 13.34 4.43
C ASP A 200 4.23 12.47 3.32
N GLY A 201 5.13 11.96 2.49
CA GLY A 201 4.88 10.80 1.65
C GLY A 201 5.57 9.59 2.25
N ASN A 202 4.83 8.49 2.42
CA ASN A 202 5.35 7.25 2.99
C ASN A 202 5.22 6.12 1.97
N TRP A 203 6.29 5.35 1.78
CA TRP A 203 6.32 4.21 0.86
C TRP A 203 6.88 2.97 1.51
N TRP A 204 6.23 1.85 1.25
CA TRP A 204 6.75 0.55 1.63
C TRP A 204 7.97 0.14 0.81
N SER A 205 8.86 -0.59 1.45
CA SER A 205 9.82 -1.49 0.84
C SER A 205 9.36 -2.94 1.00
N SER A 206 9.77 -3.82 0.11
CA SER A 206 9.53 -5.27 0.26
C SER A 206 10.44 -5.93 1.30
N THR A 207 11.36 -5.19 1.91
CA THR A 207 12.29 -5.72 2.91
C THR A 207 11.63 -5.89 4.26
N GLU A 208 11.50 -7.14 4.70
CA GLU A 208 11.09 -7.50 6.04
C GLU A 208 12.23 -7.27 7.04
N ILE A 209 11.91 -6.76 8.23
CA ILE A 209 12.87 -6.66 9.34
C ILE A 209 12.69 -7.82 10.29
N ASN A 210 11.45 -8.09 10.67
CA ASN A 210 11.07 -9.17 11.58
C ASN A 210 9.56 -9.47 11.41
N PRO A 211 8.98 -10.42 12.17
CA PRO A 211 7.55 -10.74 12.03
C PRO A 211 6.58 -9.56 12.16
N PHE A 212 6.95 -8.48 12.85
CA PHE A 212 6.09 -7.34 13.14
C PHE A 212 6.41 -6.12 12.26
N PHE A 213 7.66 -5.93 11.86
CA PHE A 213 8.16 -4.72 11.23
C PHE A 213 8.71 -4.96 9.82
N ALA A 214 8.50 -3.97 8.96
CA ALA A 214 9.08 -3.92 7.62
C ALA A 214 9.68 -2.53 7.34
N LYS A 215 10.59 -2.46 6.37
CA LYS A 215 11.25 -1.21 5.95
C LYS A 215 10.28 -0.32 5.19
N SER A 216 10.37 0.98 5.47
CA SER A 216 9.66 2.03 4.75
C SER A 216 10.54 3.25 4.55
N PHE A 217 10.17 4.09 3.60
CA PHE A 217 10.85 5.35 3.31
C PHE A 217 9.85 6.49 3.43
N GLN A 218 10.25 7.55 4.11
CA GLN A 218 9.43 8.72 4.32
C GLN A 218 10.11 9.94 3.69
N LEU A 219 9.36 10.68 2.90
CA LEU A 219 9.75 11.95 2.32
C LEU A 219 8.98 13.05 3.04
N GLY A 220 9.66 13.89 3.80
CA GLY A 220 9.02 14.95 4.55
C GLY A 220 9.01 16.30 3.81
N ALA A 221 8.08 17.18 4.14
CA ALA A 221 7.98 18.52 3.54
C ALA A 221 9.24 19.39 3.81
N TYR A 222 9.87 19.18 4.97
CA TYR A 222 10.99 20.01 5.45
C TYR A 222 12.31 19.29 5.54
N THR A 223 12.26 17.96 5.50
CA THR A 223 13.43 17.10 5.67
C THR A 223 13.77 16.46 4.35
N GLY A 224 14.89 15.77 4.30
CA GLY A 224 15.21 14.84 3.23
C GLY A 224 14.37 13.57 3.31
N ILE A 225 14.93 12.49 2.80
CA ILE A 225 14.39 11.14 2.99
C ILE A 225 14.75 10.66 4.41
N TYR A 226 13.75 10.11 5.11
CA TYR A 226 13.98 9.32 6.31
C TYR A 226 13.93 7.83 5.94
N ARG A 227 15.03 7.15 6.17
CA ARG A 227 15.17 5.70 6.00
C ARG A 227 14.73 5.05 7.32
N GLY A 228 13.46 4.77 7.46
CA GLY A 228 12.87 4.31 8.72
C GLY A 228 13.52 3.04 9.28
N ASP A 229 13.63 2.97 10.60
CA ASP A 229 14.12 1.77 11.33
C ASP A 229 13.12 0.60 11.29
N GLY A 230 11.96 0.82 10.74
CA GLY A 230 10.85 -0.12 10.59
C GLY A 230 9.52 0.51 10.95
N ARG A 231 8.47 0.00 10.33
CA ARG A 231 7.08 0.35 10.65
C ARG A 231 6.29 -0.94 10.83
N ASP A 232 5.29 -0.88 11.70
CA ASP A 232 4.37 -2.00 11.88
C ASP A 232 3.76 -2.38 10.54
N LYS A 233 3.74 -3.67 10.24
CA LYS A 233 3.23 -4.19 8.97
C LYS A 233 1.76 -3.88 8.71
N GLU A 234 1.02 -3.55 9.74
CA GLU A 234 -0.38 -3.11 9.64
C GLU A 234 -0.53 -1.66 9.14
N HIS A 235 0.54 -0.82 9.17
CA HIS A 235 0.43 0.52 8.61
C HIS A 235 0.01 0.49 7.13
N GLY A 236 -0.83 1.44 6.75
CA GLY A 236 -1.19 1.69 5.36
C GLY A 236 -0.27 2.74 4.75
N PHE A 237 0.55 2.37 3.76
CA PHE A 237 1.44 3.27 3.03
C PHE A 237 1.28 3.11 1.52
N SER A 238 1.70 4.14 0.79
CA SER A 238 1.80 4.09 -0.66
C SER A 238 2.82 3.05 -1.12
N VAL A 239 2.70 2.64 -2.38
CA VAL A 239 3.64 1.73 -3.04
C VAL A 239 4.11 2.34 -4.36
N ARG A 240 5.41 2.24 -4.62
CA ARG A 240 6.05 2.46 -5.92
C ARG A 240 6.64 1.16 -6.39
N CYS A 241 6.66 0.97 -7.71
CA CYS A 241 7.23 -0.23 -8.29
C CYS A 241 8.48 0.10 -9.10
N LEU A 242 9.40 -0.86 -9.13
CA LEU A 242 10.63 -0.83 -9.91
C LEU A 242 10.51 -1.89 -11.00
N ARG A 243 10.97 -1.57 -12.23
CA ARG A 243 11.00 -2.51 -13.34
C ARG A 243 12.06 -3.59 -13.08
N ASP A 244 11.73 -4.85 -13.41
CA ASP A 244 12.62 -6.03 -13.33
C ASP A 244 13.83 -5.92 -14.26
#